data_b4214519f5a9e9be589a4bfb4e062c9a
#
_entry.id   b4214519f5a9e9be589a4bfb4e062c9a
#
_cell.length_a   1.000
_cell.length_b   1.000
_cell.length_c   1.000
_cell.angle_alpha   90.00
_cell.angle_beta   90.00
_cell.angle_gamma   90.00
#
_symmetry.space_group_name_H-M   'P 1'
#
loop_
_entity.id
_entity.type
_entity.pdbx_description
1 polymer ?
#
loop_
_entity_poly.entity_id
_entity_poly.type
_entity_poly.pdbx_seq_one_letter_code
_entity_poly.pdbx_strand_id
1 'polypeptide(L)'
;IILILANMAIFGSLLYIFTIHNRLLRICILILLGALMISKDIESSWVEHYLNISPIPWLYRFEYLEYLFIVIPGSFAGEILKKWLSENHENIYPTKVRTGVALLSILVSVILVNLYCLYNRFLEANLIITIILLTTGYLLLKGKPKTDIRTLWYKLFDLGSFFLLL
;
A
#
# COMPACT_ATOMS: atom_id res chain seq x y z
N ILE A 1 -3.58 13.59 -16.08
CA ILE A 1 -3.26 13.39 -14.64
C ILE A 1 -4.42 13.84 -13.77
N ILE A 2 -4.91 15.09 -13.88
CA ILE A 2 -6.01 15.62 -13.04
C ILE A 2 -7.28 14.76 -13.13
N LEU A 3 -7.62 14.31 -14.32
CA LEU A 3 -8.79 13.48 -14.57
C LEU A 3 -8.69 12.10 -13.85
N ILE A 4 -7.50 11.50 -13.89
CA ILE A 4 -7.22 10.24 -13.19
C ILE A 4 -7.40 10.42 -11.68
N LEU A 5 -6.82 11.47 -11.12
CA LEU A 5 -6.96 11.79 -9.69
C LEU A 5 -8.41 12.04 -9.29
N ALA A 6 -9.19 12.75 -10.11
CA ALA A 6 -10.61 12.98 -9.87
C ALA A 6 -11.41 11.67 -9.86
N ASN A 7 -11.17 10.80 -10.84
CA ASN A 7 -11.79 9.47 -10.89
C ASN A 7 -11.42 8.63 -9.66
N MET A 8 -10.14 8.63 -9.26
CA MET A 8 -9.69 7.89 -8.08
C MET A 8 -10.27 8.45 -6.79
N ALA A 9 -10.45 9.76 -6.68
CA ALA A 9 -11.13 10.35 -5.53
C ALA A 9 -12.58 9.90 -5.43
N ILE A 10 -13.31 9.83 -6.54
CA ILE A 10 -14.70 9.39 -6.57
C ILE A 10 -14.80 7.88 -6.28
N PHE A 11 -14.12 7.04 -7.07
CA PHE A 11 -14.20 5.58 -6.91
C PHE A 11 -13.58 5.11 -5.60
N GLY A 12 -12.47 5.68 -5.17
CA GLY A 12 -11.83 5.37 -3.90
C GLY A 12 -12.70 5.74 -2.71
N SER A 13 -13.37 6.90 -2.72
CA SER A 13 -14.28 7.30 -1.65
C SER A 13 -15.54 6.45 -1.61
N LEU A 14 -16.14 6.14 -2.76
CA LEU A 14 -17.29 5.23 -2.84
C LEU A 14 -16.93 3.84 -2.30
N LEU A 15 -15.82 3.27 -2.77
CA LEU A 15 -15.32 1.98 -2.32
C LEU A 15 -15.07 2.00 -0.81
N TYR A 16 -14.47 3.07 -0.28
CA TYR A 16 -14.25 3.23 1.15
C TYR A 16 -15.56 3.24 1.94
N ILE A 17 -16.56 4.00 1.51
CA ILE A 17 -17.86 4.08 2.17
C ILE A 17 -18.56 2.72 2.21
N PHE A 18 -18.57 1.98 1.09
CA PHE A 18 -19.19 0.65 1.01
C PHE A 18 -18.43 -0.40 1.83
N THR A 19 -17.13 -0.24 2.01
CA THR A 19 -16.25 -1.23 2.65
C THR A 19 -15.78 -0.84 4.05
N ILE A 20 -16.25 0.29 4.61
CA ILE A 20 -15.80 0.80 5.91
C ILE A 20 -15.99 -0.20 7.05
N HIS A 21 -17.07 -0.99 7.01
CA HIS A 21 -17.39 -1.99 8.03
C HIS A 21 -16.76 -3.36 7.75
N ASN A 22 -16.22 -3.59 6.54
CA ASN A 22 -15.70 -4.91 6.15
C ASN A 22 -14.33 -4.80 5.46
N ARG A 23 -13.27 -4.92 6.26
CA ARG A 23 -11.89 -4.86 5.78
C ARG A 23 -11.55 -6.01 4.83
N LEU A 24 -12.11 -7.20 5.07
CA LEU A 24 -11.86 -8.36 4.21
C LEU A 24 -12.39 -8.11 2.80
N LEU A 25 -13.57 -7.52 2.67
CA LEU A 25 -14.14 -7.17 1.37
C LEU A 25 -13.22 -6.22 0.59
N ARG A 26 -12.58 -5.26 1.27
CA ARG A 26 -11.63 -4.33 0.66
C ARG A 26 -10.37 -5.03 0.16
N ILE A 27 -9.86 -6.00 0.92
CA ILE A 27 -8.72 -6.84 0.49
C ILE A 27 -9.13 -7.72 -0.69
N CYS A 28 -10.32 -8.34 -0.66
CA CYS A 28 -10.84 -9.12 -1.78
C CYS A 28 -10.95 -8.29 -3.07
N ILE A 29 -11.42 -7.05 -2.98
CA ILE A 29 -11.49 -6.14 -4.13
C ILE A 29 -10.07 -5.86 -4.66
N LEU A 30 -9.09 -5.63 -3.78
CA LEU A 30 -7.71 -5.41 -4.20
C LEU A 30 -7.14 -6.63 -4.94
N ILE A 31 -7.35 -7.84 -4.40
CA ILE A 31 -6.90 -9.09 -5.03
C ILE A 31 -7.59 -9.28 -6.39
N LEU A 32 -8.89 -9.01 -6.47
CA LEU A 32 -9.65 -9.09 -7.73
C LEU A 32 -9.08 -8.12 -8.77
N LEU A 33 -8.81 -6.87 -8.37
CA LEU A 33 -8.18 -5.89 -9.26
C LEU A 33 -6.80 -6.36 -9.73
N GLY A 34 -5.99 -6.95 -8.83
CA GLY A 34 -4.70 -7.54 -9.19
C GLY A 34 -4.83 -8.65 -10.22
N ALA A 35 -5.77 -9.57 -10.01
CA ALA A 35 -6.03 -10.64 -10.96
C ALA A 35 -6.48 -10.11 -12.34
N LEU A 36 -7.31 -9.06 -12.37
CA LEU A 36 -7.73 -8.41 -13.61
C LEU A 36 -6.55 -7.74 -14.33
N MET A 37 -5.65 -7.08 -13.59
CA MET A 37 -4.47 -6.42 -14.17
C MET A 37 -3.50 -7.45 -14.77
N ILE A 38 -3.23 -8.54 -14.09
CA ILE A 38 -2.37 -9.62 -14.60
C ILE A 38 -3.02 -10.27 -15.85
N SER A 39 -4.34 -10.43 -15.85
CA SER A 39 -5.07 -11.01 -16.99
C SER A 39 -5.11 -10.09 -18.22
N LYS A 40 -4.93 -8.77 -18.03
CA LYS A 40 -4.89 -7.77 -19.12
C LYS A 40 -3.71 -8.03 -20.06
N ASP A 41 -2.56 -8.46 -19.53
CA ASP A 41 -1.32 -8.65 -20.31
C ASP A 41 -1.32 -9.94 -21.16
N ILE A 42 -2.38 -10.76 -21.05
CA ILE A 42 -2.55 -11.96 -21.87
C ILE A 42 -3.21 -11.57 -23.20
N GLU A 43 -2.49 -11.80 -24.30
CA GLU A 43 -2.99 -11.53 -25.66
C GLU A 43 -4.34 -12.23 -25.91
N SER A 44 -5.28 -11.52 -26.51
CA SER A 44 -6.65 -11.97 -26.79
C SER A 44 -7.52 -12.24 -25.57
N SER A 45 -7.17 -11.69 -24.40
CA SER A 45 -8.01 -11.80 -23.22
C SER A 45 -9.29 -10.98 -23.39
N TRP A 46 -10.44 -11.56 -23.02
CA TRP A 46 -11.71 -10.82 -22.91
C TRP A 46 -11.60 -9.64 -21.91
N VAL A 47 -10.69 -9.73 -20.94
CA VAL A 47 -10.42 -8.69 -19.95
C VAL A 47 -9.81 -7.47 -20.62
N GLU A 48 -8.87 -7.64 -21.56
CA GLU A 48 -8.30 -6.54 -22.34
C GLU A 48 -9.38 -5.77 -23.09
N HIS A 49 -10.32 -6.51 -23.73
CA HIS A 49 -11.43 -5.90 -24.43
C HIS A 49 -12.33 -5.07 -23.51
N TYR A 50 -12.69 -5.60 -22.32
CA TYR A 50 -13.52 -4.91 -21.34
C TYR A 50 -12.83 -3.70 -20.71
N LEU A 51 -11.55 -3.78 -20.39
CA LEU A 51 -10.79 -2.65 -19.83
C LEU A 51 -10.62 -1.51 -20.83
N ASN A 52 -10.57 -1.82 -22.12
CA ASN A 52 -10.50 -0.83 -23.19
C ASN A 52 -11.87 -0.21 -23.52
N ILE A 53 -12.99 -0.81 -23.07
CA ILE A 53 -14.31 -0.19 -23.21
C ILE A 53 -14.36 1.05 -22.33
N SER A 54 -14.58 2.18 -22.97
CA SER A 54 -14.79 3.44 -22.28
C SER A 54 -16.18 3.96 -22.60
N PRO A 55 -17.11 3.99 -21.62
CA PRO A 55 -18.44 4.54 -21.85
C PRO A 55 -18.39 6.03 -22.21
N ILE A 56 -17.42 6.75 -21.68
CA ILE A 56 -17.16 8.16 -21.98
C ILE A 56 -15.64 8.35 -22.10
N PRO A 57 -15.06 8.19 -23.32
CA PRO A 57 -13.62 8.11 -23.53
C PRO A 57 -12.81 9.33 -23.02
N TRP A 58 -13.40 10.49 -22.97
CA TRP A 58 -12.78 11.72 -22.49
C TRP A 58 -12.88 11.91 -20.97
N LEU A 59 -13.76 11.17 -20.26
CA LEU A 59 -14.00 11.35 -18.84
C LEU A 59 -13.50 10.15 -18.02
N TYR A 60 -13.77 8.92 -18.48
CA TYR A 60 -13.52 7.71 -17.72
C TYR A 60 -13.02 6.57 -18.59
N ARG A 61 -12.00 5.86 -18.09
CA ARG A 61 -11.52 4.59 -18.64
C ARG A 61 -11.40 3.58 -17.50
N PHE A 62 -11.82 2.35 -17.73
CA PHE A 62 -11.70 1.28 -16.73
C PHE A 62 -10.24 1.00 -16.34
N GLU A 63 -9.28 1.27 -17.23
CA GLU A 63 -7.85 1.21 -16.96
C GLU A 63 -7.43 2.06 -15.74
N TYR A 64 -8.15 3.15 -15.44
CA TYR A 64 -7.83 3.97 -14.26
C TYR A 64 -8.05 3.26 -12.93
N LEU A 65 -8.79 2.14 -12.89
CA LEU A 65 -9.00 1.34 -11.69
C LEU A 65 -7.70 0.75 -11.15
N GLU A 66 -6.65 0.62 -11.97
CA GLU A 66 -5.31 0.19 -11.49
C GLU A 66 -4.78 1.07 -10.37
N TYR A 67 -5.07 2.38 -10.38
CA TYR A 67 -4.64 3.30 -9.33
C TYR A 67 -5.31 3.08 -7.97
N LEU A 68 -6.37 2.26 -7.90
CA LEU A 68 -6.95 1.82 -6.62
C LEU A 68 -5.96 0.99 -5.80
N PHE A 69 -4.94 0.38 -6.43
CA PHE A 69 -3.83 -0.24 -5.74
C PHE A 69 -3.08 0.71 -4.80
N ILE A 70 -3.12 2.01 -5.06
CA ILE A 70 -2.53 3.04 -4.19
C ILE A 70 -3.55 3.50 -3.13
N VAL A 71 -4.82 3.68 -3.55
CA VAL A 71 -5.88 4.23 -2.70
C VAL A 71 -6.29 3.25 -1.60
N ILE A 72 -6.40 1.96 -1.92
CA ILE A 72 -6.84 0.94 -0.95
C ILE A 72 -5.83 0.79 0.20
N PRO A 73 -4.53 0.55 -0.02
CA PRO A 73 -3.54 0.55 1.06
C PRO A 73 -3.51 1.86 1.85
N GLY A 74 -3.61 3.00 1.14
CA GLY A 74 -3.68 4.31 1.78
C GLY A 74 -4.87 4.45 2.73
N SER A 75 -6.03 3.87 2.39
CA SER A 75 -7.20 3.88 3.26
C SER A 75 -7.00 3.08 4.55
N PHE A 76 -6.29 1.94 4.50
CA PHE A 76 -5.92 1.17 5.71
C PHE A 76 -4.95 1.95 6.60
N ALA A 77 -3.94 2.59 6.00
CA ALA A 77 -3.00 3.42 6.74
C ALA A 77 -3.72 4.60 7.42
N GLY A 78 -4.66 5.23 6.72
CA GLY A 78 -5.51 6.30 7.24
C GLY A 78 -6.37 5.85 8.43
N GLU A 79 -6.96 4.65 8.37
CA GLU A 79 -7.73 4.10 9.50
C GLU A 79 -6.84 3.83 10.74
N ILE A 80 -5.64 3.29 10.54
CA ILE A 80 -4.70 3.06 11.64
C ILE A 80 -4.32 4.38 12.29
N LEU A 81 -4.01 5.39 11.48
CA LEU A 81 -3.65 6.72 11.96
C LEU A 81 -4.82 7.40 12.67
N LYS A 82 -6.02 7.37 12.08
CA LYS A 82 -7.24 7.92 12.68
C LYS A 82 -7.53 7.28 14.04
N LYS A 83 -7.44 5.94 14.13
CA LYS A 83 -7.64 5.24 15.38
C LYS A 83 -6.60 5.65 16.43
N TRP A 84 -5.34 5.75 16.04
CA TRP A 84 -4.27 6.18 16.94
C TRP A 84 -4.48 7.63 17.42
N LEU A 85 -4.88 8.54 16.56
CA LEU A 85 -5.16 9.94 16.93
C LEU A 85 -6.38 10.09 17.84
N SER A 86 -7.36 9.17 17.76
CA SER A 86 -8.57 9.20 18.59
C SER A 86 -8.35 8.59 19.99
N GLU A 87 -7.29 7.83 20.18
CA GLU A 87 -6.90 7.29 21.48
C GLU A 87 -6.20 8.38 22.29
N ASN A 88 -6.67 8.68 23.52
CA ASN A 88 -6.01 9.66 24.40
C ASN A 88 -4.66 9.11 24.85
N HIS A 89 -3.60 9.68 24.32
CA HIS A 89 -2.22 9.35 24.68
C HIS A 89 -1.75 10.27 25.82
N GLU A 90 -2.09 9.95 27.05
CA GLU A 90 -1.66 10.75 28.22
C GLU A 90 -0.14 10.69 28.47
N ASN A 91 0.53 9.66 27.99
CA ASN A 91 1.96 9.44 28.20
C ASN A 91 2.69 9.18 26.86
N ILE A 92 2.92 10.20 26.09
CA ILE A 92 3.81 10.11 24.92
C ILE A 92 5.26 10.08 25.42
N TYR A 93 5.75 8.91 25.80
CA TYR A 93 7.18 8.75 26.06
C TYR A 93 7.94 8.88 24.73
N PRO A 94 8.95 9.74 24.63
CA PRO A 94 9.74 9.87 23.43
C PRO A 94 10.41 8.53 23.11
N THR A 95 10.08 7.96 21.95
CA THR A 95 10.84 6.84 21.41
C THR A 95 12.29 7.28 21.23
N LYS A 96 13.23 6.35 21.44
CA LYS A 96 14.64 6.66 21.18
C LYS A 96 14.74 7.11 19.71
N VAL A 97 15.14 8.36 19.51
CA VAL A 97 15.33 8.96 18.16
C VAL A 97 16.11 8.04 17.23
N ARG A 98 17.08 7.31 17.77
CA ARG A 98 17.91 6.31 17.06
C ARG A 98 17.06 5.22 16.37
N THR A 99 15.98 4.73 17.01
CA THR A 99 15.11 3.70 16.41
C THR A 99 14.29 4.27 15.25
N GLY A 100 13.81 5.51 15.38
CA GLY A 100 13.09 6.19 14.30
C GLY A 100 13.96 6.45 13.08
N VAL A 101 15.18 6.94 13.31
CA VAL A 101 16.15 7.17 12.24
C VAL A 101 16.53 5.85 11.54
N ALA A 102 16.73 4.76 12.30
CA ALA A 102 17.01 3.44 11.73
C ALA A 102 15.85 2.93 10.84
N LEU A 103 14.61 3.06 11.28
CA LEU A 103 13.44 2.67 10.47
C LEU A 103 13.30 3.52 9.22
N LEU A 104 13.51 4.82 9.33
CA LEU A 104 13.47 5.72 8.18
C LEU A 104 14.58 5.38 7.17
N SER A 105 15.79 5.05 7.65
CA SER A 105 16.88 4.64 6.77
C SER A 105 16.56 3.32 6.03
N ILE A 106 15.93 2.36 6.70
CA ILE A 106 15.48 1.11 6.06
C ILE A 106 14.43 1.42 4.98
N LEU A 107 13.44 2.25 5.28
CA LEU A 107 12.39 2.64 4.33
C LEU A 107 12.99 3.30 3.08
N VAL A 108 13.89 4.26 3.26
CA VAL A 108 14.60 4.91 2.15
C VAL A 108 15.42 3.88 1.36
N SER A 109 16.11 2.96 2.03
CA SER A 109 16.88 1.90 1.37
C SER A 109 15.99 0.97 0.55
N VAL A 110 14.81 0.59 1.07
CA VAL A 110 13.83 -0.22 0.33
C VAL A 110 13.40 0.51 -0.95
N ILE A 111 13.06 1.79 -0.87
CA ILE A 111 12.64 2.57 -2.03
C ILE A 111 13.77 2.64 -3.08
N LEU A 112 14.99 2.98 -2.66
CA LEU A 112 16.12 3.13 -3.58
C LEU A 112 16.49 1.81 -4.25
N VAL A 113 16.52 0.71 -3.49
CA VAL A 113 16.81 -0.63 -4.01
C VAL A 113 15.74 -1.06 -5.02
N ASN A 114 14.46 -0.90 -4.67
CA ASN A 114 13.38 -1.24 -5.60
C ASN A 114 13.47 -0.43 -6.90
N LEU A 115 13.67 0.89 -6.81
CA LEU A 115 13.83 1.74 -8.00
C LEU A 115 15.01 1.28 -8.87
N TYR A 116 16.17 1.03 -8.25
CA TYR A 116 17.36 0.60 -8.98
C TYR A 116 17.21 -0.78 -9.62
N CYS A 117 16.71 -1.75 -8.86
CA CYS A 117 16.55 -3.13 -9.34
C CYS A 117 15.48 -3.25 -10.42
N LEU A 118 14.35 -2.54 -10.27
CA LEU A 118 13.29 -2.52 -11.28
C LEU A 118 13.75 -1.81 -12.57
N TYR A 119 14.50 -0.72 -12.44
CA TYR A 119 15.08 -0.04 -13.61
C TYR A 119 16.02 -0.97 -14.41
N ASN A 120 16.84 -1.75 -13.71
CA ASN A 120 17.76 -2.71 -14.34
C ASN A 120 17.14 -4.09 -14.62
N ARG A 121 15.85 -4.30 -14.33
CA ARG A 121 15.11 -5.58 -14.48
C ARG A 121 15.70 -6.75 -13.68
N PHE A 122 16.37 -6.47 -12.56
CA PHE A 122 16.90 -7.49 -11.64
C PHE A 122 15.82 -7.94 -10.64
N LEU A 123 14.78 -8.64 -11.12
CA LEU A 123 13.61 -8.98 -10.31
C LEU A 123 13.94 -9.92 -9.15
N GLU A 124 14.74 -10.96 -9.39
CA GLU A 124 15.12 -11.92 -8.34
C GLU A 124 15.95 -11.26 -7.24
N ALA A 125 16.96 -10.46 -7.61
CA ALA A 125 17.79 -9.74 -6.65
C ALA A 125 16.96 -8.72 -5.85
N ASN A 126 16.01 -8.05 -6.52
CA ASN A 126 15.11 -7.12 -5.87
C ASN A 126 14.28 -7.80 -4.77
N LEU A 127 13.70 -8.96 -5.08
CA LEU A 127 12.87 -9.71 -4.14
C LEU A 127 13.69 -10.14 -2.91
N ILE A 128 14.88 -10.73 -3.13
CA ILE A 128 15.76 -11.19 -2.04
C ILE A 128 16.17 -10.03 -1.14
N ILE A 129 16.66 -8.94 -1.71
CA ILE A 129 17.13 -7.79 -0.94
C ILE A 129 15.98 -7.13 -0.17
N THR A 130 14.80 -7.02 -0.78
CA THR A 130 13.61 -6.46 -0.14
C THR A 130 13.18 -7.30 1.05
N ILE A 131 13.17 -8.64 0.94
CA ILE A 131 12.85 -9.54 2.06
C ILE A 131 13.86 -9.37 3.19
N ILE A 132 15.16 -9.26 2.90
CA ILE A 132 16.20 -9.06 3.90
C ILE A 132 15.99 -7.72 4.63
N LEU A 133 15.73 -6.64 3.90
CA LEU A 133 15.47 -5.32 4.48
C LEU A 133 14.22 -5.30 5.34
N LEU A 134 13.12 -5.91 4.89
CA LEU A 134 11.89 -6.02 5.66
C LEU A 134 12.09 -6.86 6.94
N THR A 135 12.80 -7.98 6.83
CA THR A 135 13.12 -8.83 8.00
C THR A 135 13.95 -8.06 9.02
N THR A 136 14.93 -7.28 8.56
CA THR A 136 15.76 -6.42 9.42
C THR A 136 14.90 -5.36 10.11
N GLY A 137 14.00 -4.69 9.38
CA GLY A 137 13.05 -3.73 9.94
C GLY A 137 12.13 -4.36 11.00
N TYR A 138 11.61 -5.56 10.72
CA TYR A 138 10.79 -6.31 11.66
C TYR A 138 11.55 -6.67 12.94
N LEU A 139 12.80 -7.12 12.82
CA LEU A 139 13.65 -7.44 13.98
C LEU A 139 13.93 -6.21 14.84
N LEU A 140 14.13 -5.04 14.25
CA LEU A 140 14.30 -3.78 15.00
C LEU A 140 13.02 -3.39 15.77
N LEU A 141 11.86 -3.72 15.23
CA LEU A 141 10.57 -3.48 15.88
C LEU A 141 10.16 -4.59 16.85
N LYS A 142 10.77 -5.80 16.75
CA LYS A 142 10.50 -6.96 17.59
C LYS A 142 10.96 -6.72 19.03
N GLY A 143 10.28 -5.96 19.77
CA GLY A 143 10.41 -5.77 21.21
C GLY A 143 9.04 -5.40 21.73
N LYS A 144 8.74 -5.72 23.01
CA LYS A 144 7.45 -5.29 23.57
C LYS A 144 7.31 -3.78 23.33
N PRO A 145 6.27 -3.32 22.63
CA PRO A 145 6.07 -1.90 22.41
C PRO A 145 5.87 -1.24 23.78
N LYS A 146 6.88 -0.49 24.20
CA LYS A 146 6.83 0.24 25.49
C LYS A 146 6.17 1.63 25.31
N THR A 147 5.90 2.02 24.07
CA THR A 147 5.36 3.34 23.75
C THR A 147 4.31 3.25 22.66
N ASP A 148 3.28 4.10 22.73
CA ASP A 148 2.17 4.14 21.77
C ASP A 148 2.66 4.45 20.35
N ILE A 149 3.66 5.32 20.22
CA ILE A 149 4.29 5.66 18.93
C ILE A 149 4.95 4.43 18.29
N ARG A 150 5.62 3.59 19.09
CA ARG A 150 6.25 2.36 18.56
C ARG A 150 5.21 1.35 18.08
N THR A 151 4.06 1.30 18.74
CA THR A 151 2.92 0.48 18.33
C THR A 151 2.35 0.95 16.99
N LEU A 152 2.25 2.27 16.79
CA LEU A 152 1.85 2.85 15.52
C LEU A 152 2.83 2.48 14.40
N TRP A 153 4.13 2.66 14.62
CA TRP A 153 5.16 2.31 13.64
C TRP A 153 5.14 0.83 13.28
N TYR A 154 4.95 -0.05 14.27
CA TYR A 154 4.82 -1.48 14.02
C TYR A 154 3.63 -1.79 13.12
N LYS A 155 2.44 -1.23 13.42
CA LYS A 155 1.23 -1.44 12.61
C LYS A 155 1.37 -0.90 11.19
N LEU A 156 1.97 0.28 11.01
CA LEU A 156 2.21 0.85 9.68
C LEU A 156 3.26 0.08 8.90
N PHE A 157 4.31 -0.38 9.56
CA PHE A 157 5.35 -1.19 8.94
C PHE A 157 4.81 -2.56 8.50
N ASP A 158 4.03 -3.22 9.36
CA ASP A 158 3.38 -4.51 9.07
C ASP A 158 2.43 -4.37 7.87
N LEU A 159 1.60 -3.33 7.85
CA LEU A 159 0.73 -3.01 6.72
C LEU A 159 1.52 -2.76 5.43
N GLY A 160 2.55 -1.92 5.50
CA GLY A 160 3.40 -1.62 4.35
C GLY A 160 4.13 -2.85 3.80
N SER A 161 4.64 -3.70 4.70
CA SER A 161 5.28 -4.96 4.32
C SER A 161 4.31 -5.91 3.63
N PHE A 162 3.09 -6.03 4.13
CA PHE A 162 2.05 -6.84 3.51
C PHE A 162 1.75 -6.39 2.08
N PHE A 163 1.52 -5.10 1.86
CA PHE A 163 1.21 -4.58 0.53
C PHE A 163 2.41 -4.52 -0.42
N LEU A 164 3.63 -4.52 0.10
CA LEU A 164 4.83 -4.59 -0.73
C LEU A 164 5.09 -6.01 -1.28
N LEU A 165 4.63 -7.04 -0.53
CA LEU A 165 4.81 -8.45 -0.90
C LEU A 165 3.61 -9.02 -1.69
N LEU A 166 2.50 -8.31 -1.74
CA LEU A 166 1.32 -8.65 -2.54
C LEU A 166 1.53 -8.29 -4.01
#